data_cece9bbabc442deb53408a37f352771c
#
_entry.id   cece9bbabc442deb53408a37f352771c
#
_cell.length_a   1.000
_cell.length_b   1.000
_cell.length_c   1.000
_cell.angle_alpha   90.00
_cell.angle_beta   90.00
_cell.angle_gamma   90.00
#
_symmetry.space_group_name_H-M   'P 1'
#
loop_
_entity.id
_entity.type
_entity.pdbx_description
1 polymer ?
#
loop_
_entity_poly.entity_id
_entity_poly.type
_entity_poly.pdbx_seq_one_letter_code
_entity_poly.pdbx_strand_id
1 'polypeptide(L)'
;MNKAERREQRARDSQITTKEVYLYFLRYFQKYGYSPSYQEIADALNIHIQTVRRHIAELMEDGLLATDHPGTPRAIRVTGYKFTKERER
;
A
#
# COMPACT_ATOMS: atom_id res chain seq x y z
N MET A 1 8.99 -15.10 17.27
CA MET A 1 8.57 -15.83 16.07
C MET A 1 9.49 -17.02 15.87
N ASN A 2 8.94 -18.21 15.73
CA ASN A 2 9.73 -19.42 15.53
C ASN A 2 9.96 -19.67 14.03
N LYS A 3 10.70 -20.74 13.71
CA LYS A 3 11.03 -21.06 12.32
C LYS A 3 9.81 -21.26 11.44
N ALA A 4 8.80 -21.97 11.95
CA ALA A 4 7.60 -22.27 11.18
C ALA A 4 6.81 -20.99 10.87
N GLU A 5 6.67 -20.13 11.87
CA GLU A 5 5.98 -18.86 11.69
C GLU A 5 6.68 -17.97 10.68
N ARG A 6 8.02 -17.96 10.71
CA ARG A 6 8.78 -17.16 9.75
C ARG A 6 8.61 -17.67 8.33
N ARG A 7 8.54 -18.99 8.15
CA ARG A 7 8.31 -19.55 6.82
C ARG A 7 6.93 -19.19 6.31
N GLU A 8 5.93 -19.29 7.15
CA GLU A 8 4.58 -18.92 6.77
C GLU A 8 4.48 -17.45 6.41
N GLN A 9 5.15 -16.61 7.19
CA GLN A 9 5.13 -15.16 6.90
C GLN A 9 5.78 -14.88 5.56
N ARG A 10 6.92 -15.50 5.26
CA ARG A 10 7.58 -15.29 3.98
C ARG A 10 6.75 -15.80 2.82
N ALA A 11 6.06 -16.92 3.00
CA ALA A 11 5.19 -17.45 1.96
C ALA A 11 4.06 -16.48 1.64
N ARG A 12 3.45 -15.93 2.67
CA ARG A 12 2.38 -14.94 2.46
C ARG A 12 2.91 -13.69 1.81
N ASP A 13 4.06 -13.19 2.26
CA ASP A 13 4.64 -11.97 1.70
C ASP A 13 4.94 -12.14 0.22
N SER A 14 5.44 -13.31 -0.19
CA SER A 14 5.77 -13.53 -1.59
C SER A 14 4.53 -13.73 -2.46
N GLN A 15 3.39 -14.05 -1.87
CA GLN A 15 2.14 -14.18 -2.60
C GLN A 15 1.43 -12.86 -2.83
N ILE A 16 1.73 -11.86 -2.01
CA ILE A 16 1.11 -10.55 -2.15
C ILE A 16 1.81 -9.77 -3.25
N THR A 17 1.05 -9.26 -4.20
CA THR A 17 1.59 -8.49 -5.30
C THR A 17 1.45 -7.00 -5.04
N THR A 18 2.21 -6.22 -5.79
CA THR A 18 2.12 -4.76 -5.72
C THR A 18 0.70 -4.30 -6.05
N LYS A 19 0.05 -4.98 -7.00
CA LYS A 19 -1.33 -4.68 -7.36
C LYS A 19 -2.27 -4.85 -6.17
N GLU A 20 -2.09 -5.91 -5.39
CA GLU A 20 -2.96 -6.15 -4.24
C GLU A 20 -2.79 -5.07 -3.17
N VAL A 21 -1.56 -4.63 -2.95
CA VAL A 21 -1.29 -3.53 -2.02
C VAL A 21 -1.97 -2.26 -2.53
N TYR A 22 -1.86 -2.00 -3.83
CA TYR A 22 -2.49 -0.82 -4.43
C TYR A 22 -4.00 -0.87 -4.30
N LEU A 23 -4.62 -2.02 -4.55
CA LEU A 23 -6.07 -2.14 -4.45
C LEU A 23 -6.56 -1.93 -3.03
N TYR A 24 -5.83 -2.45 -2.06
CA TYR A 24 -6.18 -2.20 -0.66
C TYR A 24 -6.07 -0.71 -0.33
N PHE A 25 -4.97 -0.10 -0.76
CA PHE A 25 -4.74 1.33 -0.55
C PHE A 25 -5.87 2.15 -1.14
N LEU A 26 -6.25 1.83 -2.38
CA LEU A 26 -7.28 2.55 -3.10
C LEU A 26 -8.63 2.46 -2.39
N ARG A 27 -9.01 1.25 -1.97
CA ARG A 27 -10.26 1.04 -1.25
C ARG A 27 -10.30 1.79 0.06
N TYR A 28 -9.19 1.77 0.77
CA TYR A 28 -9.09 2.50 2.04
C TYR A 28 -9.26 4.00 1.80
N PHE A 29 -8.55 4.51 0.81
CA PHE A 29 -8.61 5.93 0.47
C PHE A 29 -10.04 6.34 0.08
N GLN A 30 -10.71 5.52 -0.70
CA GLN A 30 -12.08 5.81 -1.13
C GLN A 30 -13.04 5.81 0.04
N LYS A 31 -12.81 4.92 0.99
CA LYS A 31 -13.71 4.80 2.13
C LYS A 31 -13.51 5.90 3.16
N TYR A 32 -12.27 6.23 3.46
CA TYR A 32 -11.95 7.14 4.56
C TYR A 32 -11.50 8.53 4.15
N GLY A 33 -11.12 8.72 2.91
CA GLY A 33 -10.67 10.02 2.42
C GLY A 33 -9.22 10.34 2.74
N TYR A 34 -8.49 9.39 3.32
CA TYR A 34 -7.06 9.54 3.60
C TYR A 34 -6.39 8.17 3.45
N SER A 35 -5.07 8.18 3.36
CA SER A 35 -4.32 6.96 3.11
C SER A 35 -4.16 6.12 4.39
N PRO A 36 -4.04 4.79 4.25
CA PRO A 36 -3.75 3.94 5.38
C PRO A 36 -2.29 4.09 5.81
N SER A 37 -2.01 3.80 7.08
CA SER A 37 -0.64 3.70 7.52
C SER A 37 -0.04 2.39 7.03
N TYR A 38 1.29 2.32 7.02
CA TYR A 38 1.96 1.08 6.62
C TYR A 38 1.56 -0.08 7.53
N GLN A 39 1.42 0.19 8.83
CA GLN A 39 1.03 -0.86 9.77
C GLN A 39 -0.38 -1.35 9.50
N GLU A 40 -1.29 -0.45 9.14
CA GLU A 40 -2.65 -0.84 8.79
C GLU A 40 -2.68 -1.75 7.56
N ILE A 41 -1.86 -1.44 6.57
CA ILE A 41 -1.75 -2.28 5.38
C ILE A 41 -1.17 -3.65 5.75
N ALA A 42 -0.10 -3.64 6.53
CA ALA A 42 0.55 -4.86 6.95
C ALA A 42 -0.41 -5.77 7.71
N ASP A 43 -1.16 -5.20 8.64
CA ASP A 43 -2.12 -5.96 9.44
C ASP A 43 -3.25 -6.51 8.58
N ALA A 44 -3.78 -5.68 7.69
CA ALA A 44 -4.92 -6.09 6.86
C ALA A 44 -4.55 -7.18 5.88
N LEU A 45 -3.37 -7.12 5.29
CA LEU A 45 -2.92 -8.09 4.30
C LEU A 45 -2.11 -9.23 4.92
N ASN A 46 -1.85 -9.13 6.22
CA ASN A 46 -1.11 -10.14 6.97
C ASN A 46 0.29 -10.36 6.37
N ILE A 47 0.99 -9.28 6.11
CA ILE A 47 2.35 -9.29 5.57
C ILE A 47 3.24 -8.43 6.46
N HIS A 48 4.54 -8.58 6.26
CA HIS A 48 5.52 -7.82 7.02
C HIS A 48 5.51 -6.36 6.60
N ILE A 49 5.74 -5.46 7.54
CA ILE A 49 5.73 -4.02 7.24
C ILE A 49 6.81 -3.64 6.22
N GLN A 50 7.95 -4.34 6.22
CA GLN A 50 8.99 -4.08 5.24
C GLN A 50 8.53 -4.43 3.83
N THR A 51 7.70 -5.45 3.70
CA THR A 51 7.12 -5.82 2.41
C THR A 51 6.18 -4.72 1.93
N VAL A 52 5.39 -4.16 2.85
CA VAL A 52 4.52 -3.02 2.52
C VAL A 52 5.36 -1.86 1.99
N ARG A 53 6.43 -1.52 2.68
CA ARG A 53 7.29 -0.40 2.27
C ARG A 53 7.85 -0.59 0.88
N ARG A 54 8.26 -1.81 0.56
CA ARG A 54 8.80 -2.12 -0.75
C ARG A 54 7.74 -1.92 -1.84
N HIS A 55 6.54 -2.43 -1.61
CA HIS A 55 5.47 -2.29 -2.60
C HIS A 55 5.03 -0.84 -2.76
N ILE A 56 4.97 -0.09 -1.66
CA ILE A 56 4.62 1.33 -1.74
C ILE A 56 5.66 2.10 -2.55
N ALA A 57 6.94 1.79 -2.34
CA ALA A 57 8.01 2.42 -3.10
C ALA A 57 7.87 2.13 -4.59
N GLU A 58 7.53 0.90 -4.95
CA GLU A 58 7.29 0.53 -6.34
C GLU A 58 6.13 1.33 -6.93
N LEU A 59 5.05 1.47 -6.18
CA LEU A 59 3.88 2.22 -6.65
C LEU A 59 4.21 3.69 -6.84
N MET A 60 5.07 4.25 -6.01
CA MET A 60 5.51 5.62 -6.18
C MET A 60 6.39 5.78 -7.42
N GLU A 61 7.28 4.82 -7.66
CA GLU A 61 8.10 4.84 -8.86
C GLU A 61 7.24 4.75 -10.12
N ASP A 62 6.16 3.98 -10.07
CA ASP A 62 5.26 3.82 -11.20
C ASP A 62 4.29 5.00 -11.36
N GLY A 63 4.32 5.94 -10.42
CA GLY A 63 3.48 7.12 -10.52
C GLY A 63 2.03 6.91 -10.10
N LEU A 64 1.72 5.78 -9.47
CA LEU A 64 0.36 5.51 -9.01
C LEU A 64 0.08 6.07 -7.62
N LEU A 65 1.11 6.28 -6.84
CA LEU A 65 1.04 6.93 -5.54
C LEU A 65 2.08 8.05 -5.50
N ALA A 66 1.81 9.09 -4.74
CA ALA A 66 2.73 10.20 -4.59
C ALA A 66 2.61 10.81 -3.20
N THR A 67 3.64 11.50 -2.76
CA THR A 67 3.62 12.21 -1.50
C THR A 67 4.46 13.47 -1.60
N ASP A 68 3.98 14.52 -0.94
CA ASP A 68 4.75 15.75 -0.81
C ASP A 68 5.49 15.80 0.54
N HIS A 69 5.28 14.79 1.36
CA HIS A 69 5.88 14.70 2.69
C HIS A 69 6.47 13.33 2.92
N PRO A 70 7.63 13.02 2.33
CA PRO A 70 8.27 11.72 2.48
C PRO A 70 8.43 11.37 3.96
N GLY A 71 8.17 10.13 4.29
CA GLY A 71 8.27 9.68 5.67
C GLY A 71 6.99 9.79 6.47
N THR A 72 5.94 10.37 5.89
CA THR A 72 4.64 10.52 6.55
C THR A 72 3.63 9.64 5.81
N PRO A 73 3.35 8.42 6.29
CA PRO A 73 2.52 7.47 5.54
C PRO A 73 1.14 8.01 5.16
N ARG A 74 0.49 8.74 6.06
CA ARG A 74 -0.87 9.22 5.77
C ARG A 74 -0.90 10.40 4.80
N ALA A 75 0.25 10.92 4.42
CA ALA A 75 0.34 11.98 3.42
C ALA A 75 0.41 11.45 2.00
N ILE A 76 0.45 10.13 1.83
CA ILE A 76 0.50 9.52 0.50
C ILE A 76 -0.87 9.63 -0.15
N ARG A 77 -0.89 10.00 -1.43
CA ARG A 77 -2.15 10.15 -2.17
C ARG A 77 -2.16 9.27 -3.40
N VAL A 78 -3.37 8.99 -3.88
CA VAL A 78 -3.59 8.16 -5.06
C VAL A 78 -3.66 9.08 -6.28
N THR A 79 -2.62 9.07 -7.10
CA THR A 79 -2.57 9.97 -8.26
C THR A 79 -3.56 9.57 -9.34
N GLY A 80 -3.65 8.27 -9.60
CA GLY A 80 -4.56 7.78 -10.62
C GLY A 80 -6.02 8.11 -10.32
N TYR A 81 -6.39 8.05 -9.06
CA TYR A 81 -7.74 8.35 -8.65
C TYR A 81 -8.10 9.80 -8.97
N LYS A 82 -7.23 10.71 -8.60
CA LYS A 82 -7.46 12.13 -8.86
C LYS A 82 -7.56 12.41 -10.34
N PHE A 83 -6.68 11.81 -11.12
CA PHE A 83 -6.66 12.01 -12.54
C PHE A 83 -7.94 11.50 -13.20
N THR A 84 -8.37 10.32 -12.78
CA THR A 84 -9.61 9.73 -13.30
C THR A 84 -10.81 10.62 -12.99
N LYS A 85 -10.85 11.15 -11.78
CA LYS A 85 -11.92 12.04 -11.38
C LYS A 85 -12.01 13.26 -12.26
N GLU A 86 -10.87 13.84 -12.58
CA GLU A 86 -10.83 15.03 -13.41
C GLU A 86 -11.37 14.75 -14.80
N ARG A 87 -11.10 13.58 -15.33
CA ARG A 87 -11.55 13.25 -16.65
C ARG A 87 -13.04 13.00 -16.77
N GLU A 88 -13.66 12.72 -15.67
CA GLU A 88 -15.11 12.48 -15.65
C GLU A 88 -15.93 13.74 -15.82
N ARG A 89 -15.32 14.90 -15.72
CA ARG A 89 -16.04 16.16 -15.85
C ARG A 89 -16.08 16.68 -17.28
#